data_5c4a048a0caf7457c558c577331f0836
#
_entry.id   5c4a048a0caf7457c558c577331f0836
#
_cell.length_a   1.000
_cell.length_b   1.000
_cell.length_c   1.000
_cell.angle_alpha   90.00
_cell.angle_beta   90.00
_cell.angle_gamma   90.00
#
_symmetry.space_group_name_H-M   'P 1'
#
loop_
_entity.id
_entity.type
_entity.pdbx_description
1 polymer ?
#
loop_
_entity_poly.entity_id
_entity_poly.type
_entity_poly.pdbx_seq_one_letter_code
_entity_poly.pdbx_strand_id
1 'polypeptide(L)'
;TQLKYIVAVLFMAFTSCSDNDDILVKTNELDGLTKFKEITNTTHTIELYSYTGALTQGYNEVKLRIKDNATNSYIKNATVSWMPVMHMAMMNHSCPKSEVSKISTDGTLYEGYIMFQMAQNTTEYWDLKVDYSINGVDYTTTSVIDVPASAKRTVNTFMGTDGVKYLVAYAAPHQPSVAINNMIVGVWKMQDMMTFPVVDGYTLKIDPRMPSMGNHSSPNNIHATQTTAGGLYTGKLSLTMTGYWKINLQLAKPDGTIVKGEEITDTVQSSSIFFEIE
;
A
#
# COMPACT_ATOMS: atom_id res chain seq x y z
N THR A 1 -55.93 -48.84 -58.13
CA THR A 1 -54.48 -48.95 -57.86
C THR A 1 -53.98 -47.63 -57.35
N GLN A 2 -53.84 -47.53 -56.06
CA GLN A 2 -53.29 -46.35 -55.39
C GLN A 2 -51.91 -46.70 -54.80
N LEU A 3 -50.86 -46.08 -55.35
CA LEU A 3 -49.48 -46.22 -54.90
C LEU A 3 -49.26 -45.26 -53.73
N LYS A 4 -48.98 -45.81 -52.50
CA LYS A 4 -48.65 -45.00 -51.33
C LYS A 4 -47.16 -44.83 -51.25
N TYR A 5 -46.66 -43.60 -51.36
CA TYR A 5 -45.29 -43.23 -51.08
C TYR A 5 -45.11 -43.07 -49.59
N ILE A 6 -44.23 -43.87 -49.00
CA ILE A 6 -43.75 -43.71 -47.64
C ILE A 6 -42.52 -42.87 -47.70
N VAL A 7 -42.60 -41.64 -47.15
CA VAL A 7 -41.45 -40.76 -46.96
C VAL A 7 -40.84 -41.08 -45.61
N ALA A 8 -39.67 -41.70 -45.58
CA ALA A 8 -38.87 -41.89 -44.39
C ALA A 8 -38.11 -40.58 -44.09
N VAL A 9 -38.48 -39.90 -42.98
CA VAL A 9 -37.74 -38.74 -42.47
C VAL A 9 -36.61 -39.27 -41.58
N LEU A 10 -35.36 -39.09 -42.06
CA LEU A 10 -34.16 -39.43 -41.32
C LEU A 10 -33.84 -38.28 -40.36
N PHE A 11 -34.07 -38.46 -39.07
CA PHE A 11 -33.69 -37.50 -38.01
C PHE A 11 -32.18 -37.69 -37.75
N MET A 12 -31.36 -36.79 -38.26
CA MET A 12 -29.95 -36.66 -37.83
C MET A 12 -29.92 -35.89 -36.51
N ALA A 13 -29.66 -36.59 -35.42
CA ALA A 13 -29.32 -36.01 -34.15
C ALA A 13 -27.88 -35.48 -34.22
N PHE A 14 -27.71 -34.15 -34.32
CA PHE A 14 -26.42 -33.52 -34.08
C PHE A 14 -26.19 -33.46 -32.57
N THR A 15 -25.37 -34.35 -32.04
CA THR A 15 -24.79 -34.19 -30.72
C THR A 15 -23.72 -33.13 -30.83
N SER A 16 -24.06 -31.88 -30.47
CA SER A 16 -23.09 -30.82 -30.19
C SER A 16 -22.42 -31.12 -28.85
N CYS A 17 -21.23 -31.69 -28.88
CA CYS A 17 -20.32 -31.60 -27.76
C CYS A 17 -19.84 -30.16 -27.68
N SER A 18 -20.37 -29.37 -26.74
CA SER A 18 -19.72 -28.16 -26.28
C SER A 18 -18.63 -28.57 -25.32
N ASP A 19 -17.42 -28.76 -25.79
CA ASP A 19 -16.24 -28.73 -24.94
C ASP A 19 -16.11 -27.28 -24.41
N ASN A 20 -16.72 -27.03 -23.24
CA ASN A 20 -16.32 -25.91 -22.41
C ASN A 20 -14.96 -26.25 -21.81
N ASP A 21 -13.91 -26.14 -22.62
CA ASP A 21 -12.58 -25.92 -22.11
C ASP A 21 -12.62 -24.53 -21.45
N ASP A 22 -12.96 -24.47 -20.16
CA ASP A 22 -12.59 -23.37 -19.31
C ASP A 22 -11.08 -23.24 -19.38
N ILE A 23 -10.60 -22.41 -20.31
CA ILE A 23 -9.22 -21.97 -20.35
C ILE A 23 -9.04 -21.19 -19.05
N LEU A 24 -8.56 -21.89 -18.01
CA LEU A 24 -8.04 -21.26 -16.81
C LEU A 24 -6.88 -20.37 -17.28
N VAL A 25 -7.18 -19.11 -17.56
CA VAL A 25 -6.17 -18.10 -17.81
C VAL A 25 -5.36 -18.05 -16.53
N LYS A 26 -4.21 -18.72 -16.54
CA LYS A 26 -3.27 -18.68 -15.43
C LYS A 26 -2.75 -17.24 -15.36
N THR A 27 -3.42 -16.40 -14.58
CA THR A 27 -2.99 -15.04 -14.35
C THR A 27 -1.57 -15.07 -13.79
N ASN A 28 -0.67 -14.34 -14.43
CA ASN A 28 0.69 -14.19 -13.92
C ASN A 28 0.63 -13.44 -12.59
N GLU A 29 0.96 -14.10 -11.48
CA GLU A 29 0.96 -13.47 -10.14
C GLU A 29 1.85 -12.21 -10.05
N LEU A 30 2.80 -12.06 -10.98
CA LEU A 30 3.74 -10.93 -11.03
C LEU A 30 3.32 -9.84 -12.03
N ASP A 31 2.11 -9.90 -12.56
CA ASP A 31 1.68 -8.90 -13.54
C ASP A 31 1.69 -7.49 -12.93
N GLY A 32 2.34 -6.55 -13.64
CA GLY A 32 2.56 -5.19 -13.17
C GLY A 32 3.58 -5.02 -12.04
N LEU A 33 4.20 -6.10 -11.55
CA LEU A 33 5.17 -6.04 -10.46
C LEU A 33 6.61 -6.07 -10.99
N THR A 34 7.48 -5.28 -10.39
CA THR A 34 8.92 -5.26 -10.67
C THR A 34 9.69 -5.70 -9.42
N LYS A 35 10.60 -6.66 -9.60
CA LYS A 35 11.50 -7.09 -8.53
C LYS A 35 12.53 -6.00 -8.25
N PHE A 36 12.68 -5.61 -6.99
CA PHE A 36 13.65 -4.58 -6.59
C PHE A 36 14.76 -5.12 -5.67
N LYS A 37 14.56 -6.27 -5.02
CA LYS A 37 15.53 -6.81 -4.08
C LYS A 37 15.43 -8.33 -4.00
N GLU A 38 16.57 -8.97 -3.76
CA GLU A 38 16.67 -10.35 -3.29
C GLU A 38 17.42 -10.37 -1.96
N ILE A 39 16.89 -11.15 -1.01
CA ILE A 39 17.50 -11.38 0.30
C ILE A 39 17.69 -12.88 0.45
N THR A 40 18.94 -13.34 0.45
CA THR A 40 19.25 -14.77 0.38
C THR A 40 19.91 -15.25 1.67
N ASN A 41 19.48 -16.39 2.17
CA ASN A 41 20.21 -17.20 3.14
C ASN A 41 20.66 -18.53 2.49
N THR A 42 21.20 -19.45 3.28
CA THR A 42 21.72 -20.74 2.77
C THR A 42 20.67 -21.60 2.07
N THR A 43 19.39 -21.50 2.47
CA THR A 43 18.30 -22.39 2.01
C THR A 43 17.32 -21.73 1.08
N HIS A 44 17.07 -20.42 1.27
CA HIS A 44 16.01 -19.72 0.55
C HIS A 44 16.48 -18.36 0.04
N THR A 45 15.80 -17.86 -0.99
CA THR A 45 15.88 -16.50 -1.50
C THR A 45 14.51 -15.86 -1.38
N ILE A 46 14.43 -14.73 -0.66
CA ILE A 46 13.26 -13.87 -0.58
C ILE A 46 13.36 -12.85 -1.72
N GLU A 47 12.43 -12.89 -2.65
CA GLU A 47 12.31 -11.91 -3.73
C GLU A 47 11.28 -10.86 -3.35
N LEU A 48 11.66 -9.58 -3.38
CA LEU A 48 10.80 -8.44 -3.04
C LEU A 48 10.39 -7.69 -4.30
N TYR A 49 9.10 -7.35 -4.38
CA TYR A 49 8.48 -6.71 -5.53
C TYR A 49 7.66 -5.49 -5.11
N SER A 50 7.57 -4.52 -6.00
CA SER A 50 6.62 -3.40 -5.92
C SER A 50 6.16 -3.01 -7.32
N TYR A 51 5.11 -2.21 -7.43
CA TYR A 51 4.65 -1.67 -8.72
C TYR A 51 5.67 -0.70 -9.34
N THR A 52 6.43 0.02 -8.52
CA THR A 52 7.44 0.98 -8.99
C THR A 52 8.82 0.36 -9.24
N GLY A 53 9.07 -0.86 -8.74
CA GLY A 53 10.40 -1.48 -8.76
C GLY A 53 11.40 -0.84 -7.80
N ALA A 54 10.93 -0.11 -6.79
CA ALA A 54 11.76 0.54 -5.77
C ALA A 54 10.96 0.79 -4.48
N LEU A 55 11.67 1.09 -3.40
CA LEU A 55 11.11 1.68 -2.19
C LEU A 55 11.43 3.18 -2.16
N THR A 56 10.65 3.94 -1.42
CA THR A 56 10.89 5.36 -1.17
C THR A 56 10.35 5.75 0.20
N GLN A 57 10.78 6.88 0.71
CA GLN A 57 10.17 7.50 1.89
C GLN A 57 8.65 7.65 1.67
N GLY A 58 7.86 7.28 2.66
CA GLY A 58 6.41 7.23 2.61
C GLY A 58 5.86 5.81 2.60
N TYR A 59 4.64 5.65 2.13
CA TYR A 59 3.92 4.37 2.07
C TYR A 59 4.37 3.54 0.88
N ASN A 60 4.71 2.27 1.13
CA ASN A 60 5.13 1.31 0.11
C ASN A 60 4.33 0.02 0.26
N GLU A 61 3.63 -0.37 -0.78
CA GLU A 61 3.05 -1.69 -0.90
C GLU A 61 4.13 -2.66 -1.40
N VAL A 62 4.41 -3.69 -0.62
CA VAL A 62 5.49 -4.65 -0.89
C VAL A 62 4.90 -6.03 -1.02
N LYS A 63 5.30 -6.72 -2.08
CA LYS A 63 4.99 -8.14 -2.27
C LYS A 63 6.28 -8.96 -2.20
N LEU A 64 6.17 -10.19 -1.74
CA LEU A 64 7.31 -11.09 -1.65
C LEU A 64 6.96 -12.52 -2.06
N ARG A 65 7.99 -13.24 -2.52
CA ARG A 65 7.98 -14.70 -2.73
C ARG A 65 9.18 -15.32 -2.06
N ILE A 66 9.03 -16.56 -1.64
CA ILE A 66 10.11 -17.37 -1.07
C ILE A 66 10.46 -18.46 -2.07
N LYS A 67 11.72 -18.48 -2.52
CA LYS A 67 12.24 -19.50 -3.43
C LYS A 67 13.18 -20.45 -2.68
N ASP A 68 12.99 -21.73 -2.80
CA ASP A 68 13.93 -22.76 -2.34
C ASP A 68 15.15 -22.80 -3.25
N ASN A 69 16.35 -22.63 -2.69
CA ASN A 69 17.59 -22.52 -3.46
C ASN A 69 18.04 -23.85 -4.08
N ALA A 70 17.67 -24.98 -3.49
CA ALA A 70 18.07 -26.29 -3.98
C ALA A 70 17.19 -26.76 -5.15
N THR A 71 15.89 -26.50 -5.08
CA THR A 71 14.91 -26.94 -6.07
C THR A 71 14.52 -25.88 -7.08
N ASN A 72 14.84 -24.60 -6.81
CA ASN A 72 14.38 -23.42 -7.56
C ASN A 72 12.85 -23.28 -7.63
N SER A 73 12.12 -23.95 -6.76
CA SER A 73 10.66 -23.85 -6.65
C SER A 73 10.22 -22.79 -5.64
N TYR A 74 9.03 -22.21 -5.86
CA TYR A 74 8.47 -21.22 -4.95
C TYR A 74 7.63 -21.88 -3.86
N ILE A 75 7.82 -21.41 -2.62
CA ILE A 75 7.10 -21.89 -1.45
C ILE A 75 5.69 -21.29 -1.44
N LYS A 76 4.69 -22.17 -1.41
CA LYS A 76 3.28 -21.74 -1.38
C LYS A 76 2.76 -21.47 0.02
N ASN A 77 3.24 -22.21 1.01
CA ASN A 77 2.72 -22.13 2.37
C ASN A 77 3.86 -21.83 3.35
N ALA A 78 3.86 -20.59 3.83
CA ALA A 78 4.72 -20.11 4.89
C ALA A 78 3.94 -19.11 5.77
N THR A 79 4.30 -19.01 7.04
CA THR A 79 3.97 -17.85 7.86
C THR A 79 5.12 -16.87 7.71
N VAL A 80 4.83 -15.61 7.41
CA VAL A 80 5.86 -14.60 7.13
C VAL A 80 5.59 -13.37 7.98
N SER A 81 6.65 -12.79 8.53
CA SER A 81 6.64 -11.49 9.17
C SER A 81 7.89 -10.70 8.80
N TRP A 82 7.85 -9.40 8.95
CA TRP A 82 8.98 -8.53 8.69
C TRP A 82 9.16 -7.45 9.74
N MET A 83 10.40 -6.98 9.85
CA MET A 83 10.79 -5.90 10.74
C MET A 83 11.78 -4.98 10.01
N PRO A 84 11.30 -3.85 9.46
CA PRO A 84 12.19 -2.80 8.99
C PRO A 84 12.82 -2.08 10.18
N VAL A 85 14.11 -1.82 10.13
CA VAL A 85 14.86 -1.09 11.17
C VAL A 85 15.74 -0.02 10.55
N MET A 86 15.58 1.21 11.02
CA MET A 86 16.48 2.32 10.72
C MET A 86 17.63 2.32 11.71
N HIS A 87 18.84 2.21 11.19
CA HIS A 87 20.07 2.30 11.96
C HIS A 87 20.57 3.74 11.93
N MET A 88 20.60 4.36 13.09
CA MET A 88 21.05 5.75 13.28
C MET A 88 22.24 5.77 14.22
N ALA A 89 22.99 6.88 14.25
CA ALA A 89 24.21 7.01 15.05
C ALA A 89 23.99 6.77 16.55
N MET A 90 22.82 7.15 17.11
CA MET A 90 22.55 7.11 18.54
C MET A 90 21.42 6.16 18.93
N MET A 91 20.63 5.68 17.99
CA MET A 91 19.44 4.86 18.25
C MET A 91 19.02 4.09 17.02
N ASN A 92 18.22 3.05 17.22
CA ASN A 92 17.53 2.37 16.15
C ASN A 92 16.02 2.52 16.35
N HIS A 93 15.26 2.58 15.25
CA HIS A 93 13.81 2.55 15.29
C HIS A 93 13.22 1.81 14.10
N SER A 94 12.00 1.33 14.26
CA SER A 94 11.21 0.78 13.19
C SER A 94 10.28 1.87 12.59
N CYS A 95 9.30 1.44 11.82
CA CYS A 95 8.29 2.28 11.19
C CYS A 95 6.93 1.55 11.17
N PRO A 96 5.82 2.26 10.88
CA PRO A 96 4.53 1.64 10.63
C PRO A 96 4.62 0.58 9.53
N LYS A 97 4.01 -0.57 9.78
CA LYS A 97 3.96 -1.70 8.85
C LYS A 97 2.73 -2.54 9.10
N SER A 98 2.27 -3.24 8.08
CA SER A 98 1.23 -4.26 8.26
C SER A 98 1.84 -5.62 8.61
N GLU A 99 0.98 -6.52 9.07
CA GLU A 99 1.24 -7.95 8.96
C GLU A 99 1.42 -8.33 7.49
N VAL A 100 2.11 -9.45 7.27
CA VAL A 100 2.28 -10.04 5.93
C VAL A 100 1.23 -11.11 5.74
N SER A 101 0.45 -11.03 4.69
CA SER A 101 -0.60 -11.98 4.37
C SER A 101 -0.40 -12.59 2.98
N LYS A 102 -0.92 -13.79 2.79
CA LYS A 102 -0.92 -14.45 1.50
C LYS A 102 -2.00 -13.85 0.59
N ILE A 103 -1.68 -13.57 -0.68
CA ILE A 103 -2.62 -12.93 -1.61
C ILE A 103 -3.71 -13.91 -2.05
N SER A 104 -3.34 -15.16 -2.35
CA SER A 104 -4.28 -16.20 -2.78
C SER A 104 -3.91 -17.56 -2.22
N THR A 105 -4.88 -18.45 -2.03
CA THR A 105 -4.71 -19.76 -1.41
C THR A 105 -3.67 -20.62 -2.13
N ASP A 106 -3.69 -20.62 -3.47
CA ASP A 106 -2.83 -21.49 -4.31
C ASP A 106 -1.59 -20.77 -4.85
N GLY A 107 -1.47 -19.46 -4.59
CA GLY A 107 -0.38 -18.64 -5.07
C GLY A 107 0.90 -18.74 -4.26
N THR A 108 1.90 -18.00 -4.71
CA THR A 108 3.23 -17.93 -4.10
C THR A 108 3.55 -16.56 -3.55
N LEU A 109 2.68 -15.56 -3.79
CA LEU A 109 2.87 -14.17 -3.35
C LEU A 109 2.26 -13.93 -1.98
N TYR A 110 2.99 -13.16 -1.20
CA TYR A 110 2.60 -12.57 0.07
C TYR A 110 2.68 -11.06 -0.06
N GLU A 111 1.86 -10.32 0.69
CA GLU A 111 1.80 -8.87 0.63
C GLU A 111 1.67 -8.22 2.00
N GLY A 112 2.05 -6.97 2.04
CA GLY A 112 1.84 -6.05 3.13
C GLY A 112 2.35 -4.67 2.76
N TYR A 113 2.32 -3.74 3.71
CA TYR A 113 2.89 -2.41 3.51
C TYR A 113 3.95 -2.09 4.55
N ILE A 114 4.86 -1.20 4.16
CA ILE A 114 5.83 -0.55 5.05
C ILE A 114 5.76 0.95 4.79
N MET A 115 5.62 1.76 5.85
CA MET A 115 5.60 3.22 5.75
C MET A 115 6.87 3.80 6.36
N PHE A 116 7.83 4.14 5.51
CA PHE A 116 9.09 4.74 5.95
C PHE A 116 8.90 6.23 6.26
N GLN A 117 8.94 6.59 7.53
CA GLN A 117 8.76 7.99 7.94
C GLN A 117 9.94 8.89 7.60
N MET A 118 11.10 8.33 7.30
CA MET A 118 12.29 9.06 6.88
C MET A 118 13.09 8.29 5.85
N ALA A 119 13.78 9.02 4.99
CA ALA A 119 14.72 8.46 4.03
C ALA A 119 16.03 8.07 4.70
N GLN A 120 16.78 7.20 4.06
CA GLN A 120 18.18 6.98 4.37
C GLN A 120 19.04 8.21 4.02
N ASN A 121 20.26 8.24 4.57
CA ASN A 121 21.29 9.20 4.20
C ASN A 121 22.67 8.51 4.12
N THR A 122 23.73 9.25 4.10
CA THR A 122 25.09 8.69 3.94
C THR A 122 25.58 7.82 5.11
N THR A 123 24.99 7.97 6.28
CA THR A 123 25.42 7.30 7.53
C THR A 123 24.32 6.48 8.19
N GLU A 124 23.07 6.75 7.84
CA GLU A 124 21.90 6.13 8.43
C GLU A 124 21.14 5.37 7.33
N TYR A 125 20.78 4.13 7.61
CA TYR A 125 20.25 3.23 6.60
C TYR A 125 19.14 2.35 7.19
N TRP A 126 18.28 1.84 6.32
CA TRP A 126 17.28 0.84 6.63
C TRP A 126 17.81 -0.56 6.34
N ASP A 127 17.49 -1.51 7.21
CA ASP A 127 17.48 -2.92 6.87
C ASP A 127 16.07 -3.50 6.98
N LEU A 128 15.87 -4.64 6.36
CA LEU A 128 14.66 -5.42 6.44
C LEU A 128 15.01 -6.84 6.91
N LYS A 129 14.58 -7.16 8.11
CA LYS A 129 14.57 -8.52 8.63
C LYS A 129 13.28 -9.20 8.20
N VAL A 130 13.37 -10.40 7.62
CA VAL A 130 12.23 -11.25 7.28
C VAL A 130 12.36 -12.54 8.07
N ASP A 131 11.37 -12.82 8.92
CA ASP A 131 11.22 -14.06 9.65
C ASP A 131 10.10 -14.87 8.98
N TYR A 132 10.31 -16.17 8.77
CA TYR A 132 9.32 -17.02 8.14
C TYR A 132 9.42 -18.47 8.61
N SER A 133 8.28 -19.17 8.62
CA SER A 133 8.20 -20.59 9.01
C SER A 133 7.62 -21.41 7.87
N ILE A 134 8.28 -22.52 7.54
CA ILE A 134 7.87 -23.48 6.51
C ILE A 134 7.79 -24.86 7.16
N ASN A 135 6.61 -25.46 7.16
CA ASN A 135 6.37 -26.79 7.77
C ASN A 135 6.85 -26.89 9.24
N GLY A 136 6.72 -25.79 10.00
CA GLY A 136 7.12 -25.72 11.41
C GLY A 136 8.63 -25.52 11.63
N VAL A 137 9.41 -25.28 10.58
CA VAL A 137 10.83 -24.89 10.69
C VAL A 137 10.96 -23.39 10.48
N ASP A 138 11.60 -22.71 11.42
CA ASP A 138 11.78 -21.25 11.42
C ASP A 138 13.08 -20.84 10.74
N TYR A 139 12.99 -19.79 9.95
CA TYR A 139 14.08 -19.17 9.21
C TYR A 139 14.06 -17.66 9.42
N THR A 140 15.23 -17.05 9.29
CA THR A 140 15.39 -15.59 9.32
C THR A 140 16.40 -15.17 8.27
N THR A 141 16.20 -13.97 7.72
CA THR A 141 17.18 -13.31 6.86
C THR A 141 17.07 -11.80 7.01
N THR A 142 18.18 -11.08 6.82
CA THR A 142 18.22 -9.62 6.93
C THR A 142 19.10 -9.05 5.83
N SER A 143 18.68 -7.94 5.24
CA SER A 143 19.49 -7.20 4.27
C SER A 143 19.21 -5.70 4.34
N VAL A 144 20.22 -4.90 4.06
CA VAL A 144 20.05 -3.46 3.82
C VAL A 144 19.15 -3.27 2.61
N ILE A 145 18.20 -2.34 2.74
CA ILE A 145 17.28 -1.93 1.69
C ILE A 145 17.50 -0.45 1.36
N ASP A 146 17.23 -0.10 0.10
CA ASP A 146 17.39 1.27 -0.39
C ASP A 146 16.06 2.03 -0.25
N VAL A 147 16.08 3.13 0.55
CA VAL A 147 14.90 3.96 0.83
C VAL A 147 15.26 5.43 0.64
N PRO A 148 15.35 5.91 -0.62
CA PRO A 148 15.62 7.30 -0.91
C PRO A 148 14.50 8.23 -0.48
N ALA A 149 14.80 9.54 -0.40
CA ALA A 149 13.79 10.56 -0.13
C ALA A 149 12.76 10.63 -1.26
N SER A 150 11.51 10.84 -0.87
CA SER A 150 10.44 11.15 -1.83
C SER A 150 10.62 12.56 -2.40
N ALA A 151 10.36 12.74 -3.69
CA ALA A 151 10.36 14.04 -4.35
C ALA A 151 9.22 14.96 -3.87
N LYS A 152 8.14 14.37 -3.37
CA LYS A 152 6.94 15.06 -2.84
C LYS A 152 6.77 14.70 -1.36
N ARG A 153 6.20 15.61 -0.60
CA ARG A 153 5.87 15.38 0.80
C ARG A 153 4.64 14.48 0.93
N THR A 154 4.84 13.19 1.03
CA THR A 154 3.79 12.18 1.18
C THR A 154 3.64 11.64 2.59
N VAL A 155 4.51 12.08 3.52
CA VAL A 155 4.49 11.70 4.93
C VAL A 155 4.71 12.91 5.83
N ASN A 156 4.01 12.94 6.97
CA ASN A 156 4.24 13.90 8.04
C ASN A 156 4.39 13.15 9.37
N THR A 157 5.41 13.54 10.13
CA THR A 157 5.62 13.12 11.53
C THR A 157 5.57 14.36 12.41
N PHE A 158 4.74 14.34 13.43
CA PHE A 158 4.54 15.51 14.28
C PHE A 158 4.12 15.14 15.70
N MET A 159 4.32 16.09 16.62
CA MET A 159 3.76 16.03 17.96
C MET A 159 2.36 16.67 17.94
N GLY A 160 1.35 15.93 18.41
CA GLY A 160 0.01 16.45 18.61
C GLY A 160 -0.05 17.36 19.84
N THR A 161 -1.11 18.18 19.92
CA THR A 161 -1.38 19.05 21.12
C THR A 161 -1.61 18.26 22.39
N ASP A 162 -1.88 16.96 22.27
CA ASP A 162 -2.03 16.00 23.38
C ASP A 162 -0.72 15.33 23.79
N GLY A 163 0.43 15.72 23.22
CA GLY A 163 1.73 15.17 23.52
C GLY A 163 2.02 13.80 22.87
N VAL A 164 1.13 13.31 22.01
CA VAL A 164 1.33 12.06 21.27
C VAL A 164 2.05 12.35 19.95
N LYS A 165 3.04 11.51 19.62
CA LYS A 165 3.72 11.59 18.31
C LYS A 165 2.95 10.80 17.27
N TYR A 166 2.45 11.50 16.26
CA TYR A 166 1.67 10.94 15.16
C TYR A 166 2.47 10.89 13.86
N LEU A 167 2.06 9.96 13.01
CA LEU A 167 2.53 9.82 11.64
C LEU A 167 1.31 9.72 10.74
N VAL A 168 1.31 10.49 9.66
CA VAL A 168 0.29 10.39 8.61
C VAL A 168 0.97 10.24 7.27
N ALA A 169 0.48 9.34 6.42
CA ALA A 169 1.05 9.11 5.10
C ALA A 169 -0.03 8.93 4.04
N TYR A 170 0.26 9.47 2.86
CA TYR A 170 -0.52 9.29 1.65
C TYR A 170 -0.18 7.93 1.04
N ALA A 171 -1.19 7.08 0.85
CA ALA A 171 -1.02 5.74 0.29
C ALA A 171 -1.53 5.63 -1.13
N ALA A 172 -2.67 6.25 -1.46
CA ALA A 172 -3.26 6.22 -2.80
C ALA A 172 -4.15 7.47 -3.06
N PRO A 173 -4.41 7.79 -4.34
CA PRO A 173 -3.95 7.13 -5.57
C PRO A 173 -2.50 7.48 -5.93
N HIS A 174 -1.74 6.56 -6.48
CA HIS A 174 -0.36 6.83 -6.94
C HIS A 174 -0.33 7.74 -8.17
N GLN A 175 -1.38 7.70 -8.98
CA GLN A 175 -1.56 8.54 -10.17
C GLN A 175 -2.94 9.18 -10.11
N PRO A 176 -3.08 10.33 -9.42
CA PRO A 176 -4.36 11.02 -9.33
C PRO A 176 -4.77 11.58 -10.69
N SER A 177 -6.07 11.57 -10.98
CA SER A 177 -6.65 12.15 -12.18
C SER A 177 -7.45 13.41 -11.86
N VAL A 178 -7.73 14.23 -12.87
CA VAL A 178 -8.66 15.37 -12.77
C VAL A 178 -10.09 14.82 -12.64
N ALA A 179 -10.43 14.43 -11.44
CA ALA A 179 -11.69 13.79 -11.06
C ALA A 179 -11.79 13.69 -9.53
N ILE A 180 -12.85 13.05 -9.04
CA ILE A 180 -12.94 12.60 -7.65
C ILE A 180 -12.22 11.26 -7.53
N ASN A 181 -11.07 11.28 -6.86
CA ASN A 181 -10.21 10.11 -6.63
C ASN A 181 -10.54 9.44 -5.29
N ASN A 182 -10.42 8.12 -5.23
CA ASN A 182 -10.41 7.41 -3.95
C ASN A 182 -9.07 7.66 -3.27
N MET A 183 -9.10 8.38 -2.14
CA MET A 183 -7.91 8.66 -1.36
C MET A 183 -7.75 7.62 -0.24
N ILE A 184 -6.56 7.08 -0.10
CA ILE A 184 -6.18 6.20 1.01
C ILE A 184 -5.02 6.83 1.75
N VAL A 185 -5.13 6.90 3.07
CA VAL A 185 -4.11 7.45 3.96
C VAL A 185 -3.96 6.56 5.19
N GLY A 186 -2.76 6.55 5.75
CA GLY A 186 -2.52 5.90 7.03
C GLY A 186 -2.35 6.93 8.14
N VAL A 187 -2.83 6.59 9.33
CA VAL A 187 -2.65 7.39 10.56
C VAL A 187 -2.17 6.46 11.67
N TRP A 188 -0.99 6.72 12.17
CA TRP A 188 -0.36 5.93 13.23
C TRP A 188 0.10 6.83 14.37
N LYS A 189 0.32 6.23 15.52
CA LYS A 189 1.02 6.86 16.63
C LYS A 189 2.28 6.08 16.97
N MET A 190 3.31 6.77 17.41
CA MET A 190 4.50 6.15 17.95
C MET A 190 4.22 5.75 19.42
N GLN A 191 4.10 4.47 19.68
CA GLN A 191 3.97 3.94 21.03
C GLN A 191 5.34 3.82 21.70
N ASP A 192 6.30 3.32 20.95
CA ASP A 192 7.73 3.26 21.29
C ASP A 192 8.57 3.29 20.00
N MET A 193 9.89 3.09 20.09
CA MET A 193 10.79 3.14 18.93
C MET A 193 10.55 2.01 17.91
N MET A 194 9.91 0.93 18.31
CA MET A 194 9.69 -0.25 17.45
C MET A 194 8.21 -0.47 17.09
N THR A 195 7.28 0.24 17.76
CA THR A 195 5.85 -0.05 17.71
C THR A 195 5.05 1.17 17.30
N PHE A 196 4.31 1.03 16.19
CA PHE A 196 3.55 2.12 15.56
C PHE A 196 2.13 1.64 15.24
N PRO A 197 1.23 1.49 16.21
CA PRO A 197 -0.13 1.06 15.96
C PRO A 197 -0.91 2.11 15.17
N VAL A 198 -1.86 1.63 14.37
CA VAL A 198 -2.87 2.48 13.72
C VAL A 198 -3.68 3.19 14.82
N VAL A 199 -4.03 4.42 14.57
CA VAL A 199 -4.94 5.20 15.43
C VAL A 199 -6.36 4.97 14.93
N ASP A 200 -7.30 4.65 15.83
CA ASP A 200 -8.67 4.32 15.45
C ASP A 200 -9.66 5.45 15.71
N GLY A 201 -10.65 5.58 14.82
CA GLY A 201 -11.79 6.46 14.98
C GLY A 201 -11.50 7.96 14.78
N TYR A 202 -10.29 8.34 14.37
CA TYR A 202 -9.96 9.73 14.05
C TYR A 202 -10.52 10.12 12.68
N THR A 203 -10.43 11.41 12.38
CA THR A 203 -10.70 11.96 11.04
C THR A 203 -9.47 12.72 10.56
N LEU A 204 -8.97 12.39 9.38
CA LEU A 204 -7.99 13.24 8.70
C LEU A 204 -8.76 14.14 7.73
N LYS A 205 -8.95 15.41 8.15
CA LYS A 205 -9.56 16.44 7.30
C LYS A 205 -8.60 16.81 6.20
N ILE A 206 -9.10 17.02 4.99
CA ILE A 206 -8.34 17.40 3.82
C ILE A 206 -8.90 18.69 3.21
N ASP A 207 -8.01 19.56 2.75
CA ASP A 207 -8.32 20.78 1.99
C ASP A 207 -7.26 20.96 0.89
N PRO A 208 -7.51 20.38 -0.31
CA PRO A 208 -6.61 20.51 -1.46
C PRO A 208 -6.63 21.92 -2.03
N ARG A 209 -5.46 22.51 -2.21
CA ARG A 209 -5.24 23.85 -2.74
C ARG A 209 -4.16 23.87 -3.81
N MET A 210 -4.30 24.74 -4.81
CA MET A 210 -3.28 25.05 -5.81
C MET A 210 -2.59 26.37 -5.50
N PRO A 211 -1.40 26.38 -4.88
CA PRO A 211 -0.71 27.64 -4.52
C PRO A 211 -0.41 28.53 -5.72
N SER A 212 -0.04 27.94 -6.87
CA SER A 212 0.25 28.66 -8.11
C SER A 212 -0.96 29.35 -8.76
N MET A 213 -2.17 29.00 -8.32
CA MET A 213 -3.44 29.51 -8.83
C MET A 213 -4.18 30.33 -7.76
N GLY A 214 -3.45 31.15 -7.00
CA GLY A 214 -4.03 31.98 -5.93
C GLY A 214 -4.65 31.17 -4.80
N ASN A 215 -4.05 30.02 -4.50
CA ASN A 215 -4.53 29.08 -3.48
C ASN A 215 -5.95 28.53 -3.76
N HIS A 216 -6.28 28.36 -5.05
CA HIS A 216 -7.56 27.83 -5.50
C HIS A 216 -7.88 26.50 -4.84
N SER A 217 -9.10 26.36 -4.32
CA SER A 217 -9.58 25.12 -3.69
C SER A 217 -10.31 24.21 -4.67
N SER A 218 -10.36 22.93 -4.38
CA SER A 218 -11.19 21.97 -5.09
C SER A 218 -12.42 21.60 -4.25
N PRO A 219 -13.63 21.63 -4.83
CA PRO A 219 -14.87 21.23 -4.13
C PRO A 219 -15.03 19.71 -4.07
N ASN A 220 -16.06 19.24 -3.34
CA ASN A 220 -16.49 17.82 -3.31
C ASN A 220 -15.48 16.84 -2.72
N ASN A 221 -14.63 17.31 -1.81
CA ASN A 221 -13.76 16.45 -1.03
C ASN A 221 -14.55 15.77 0.10
N ILE A 222 -14.14 14.54 0.46
CA ILE A 222 -14.63 13.85 1.65
C ILE A 222 -13.42 13.57 2.53
N HIS A 223 -13.46 14.00 3.77
CA HIS A 223 -12.41 13.74 4.76
C HIS A 223 -12.17 12.25 4.94
N ALA A 224 -10.94 11.88 5.21
CA ALA A 224 -10.59 10.47 5.38
C ALA A 224 -10.97 9.97 6.77
N THR A 225 -11.70 8.85 6.79
CA THR A 225 -12.15 8.13 7.99
C THR A 225 -11.91 6.64 7.82
N GLN A 226 -11.88 5.90 8.93
CA GLN A 226 -11.78 4.45 8.89
C GLN A 226 -13.14 3.79 8.69
N THR A 227 -13.17 2.71 7.90
CA THR A 227 -14.32 1.80 7.82
C THR A 227 -14.20 0.61 8.77
N THR A 228 -12.97 0.26 9.14
CA THR A 228 -12.66 -0.88 10.01
C THR A 228 -11.53 -0.49 10.96
N ALA A 229 -11.65 -0.80 12.23
CA ALA A 229 -10.60 -0.60 13.23
C ALA A 229 -9.29 -1.30 12.81
N GLY A 230 -8.15 -0.66 13.03
CA GLY A 230 -6.85 -1.12 12.60
C GLY A 230 -6.56 -0.94 11.11
N GLY A 231 -7.54 -0.53 10.30
CA GLY A 231 -7.40 -0.31 8.86
C GLY A 231 -6.88 1.08 8.49
N LEU A 232 -6.56 1.25 7.21
CA LEU A 232 -6.25 2.55 6.64
C LEU A 232 -7.52 3.41 6.52
N TYR A 233 -7.33 4.71 6.41
CA TYR A 233 -8.40 5.70 6.27
C TYR A 233 -8.72 5.91 4.78
N THR A 234 -10.00 6.08 4.47
CA THR A 234 -10.48 6.34 3.11
C THR A 234 -11.26 7.65 3.04
N GLY A 235 -11.02 8.39 1.97
CA GLY A 235 -11.69 9.66 1.69
C GLY A 235 -11.88 9.86 0.19
N LYS A 236 -12.34 11.05 -0.20
CA LYS A 236 -12.44 11.45 -1.61
C LYS A 236 -11.62 12.71 -1.82
N LEU A 237 -10.67 12.63 -2.73
CA LEU A 237 -9.84 13.73 -3.16
C LEU A 237 -10.31 14.20 -4.53
N SER A 238 -10.94 15.36 -4.58
CA SER A 238 -11.38 15.98 -5.82
C SER A 238 -10.27 16.89 -6.34
N LEU A 239 -9.93 16.71 -7.60
CA LEU A 239 -8.98 17.54 -8.32
C LEU A 239 -9.66 18.10 -9.56
N THR A 240 -9.60 19.42 -9.75
CA THR A 240 -10.28 20.12 -10.85
C THR A 240 -9.36 20.46 -12.00
N MET A 241 -8.07 20.35 -11.82
CA MET A 241 -7.04 20.69 -12.80
C MET A 241 -5.81 19.80 -12.62
N THR A 242 -5.00 19.69 -13.65
CA THR A 242 -3.65 19.10 -13.58
C THR A 242 -2.66 20.07 -12.94
N GLY A 243 -1.56 19.55 -12.40
CA GLY A 243 -0.46 20.31 -11.81
C GLY A 243 -0.30 20.07 -10.31
N TYR A 244 0.53 20.88 -9.69
CA TYR A 244 0.88 20.73 -8.28
C TYR A 244 -0.27 21.14 -7.34
N TRP A 245 -0.64 20.19 -6.47
CA TRP A 245 -1.60 20.39 -5.39
C TRP A 245 -0.95 20.19 -4.02
N LYS A 246 -1.27 21.09 -3.10
CA LYS A 246 -1.01 20.95 -1.67
C LYS A 246 -2.31 20.50 -0.98
N ILE A 247 -2.33 19.29 -0.45
CA ILE A 247 -3.46 18.79 0.32
C ILE A 247 -3.23 19.14 1.78
N ASN A 248 -3.78 20.25 2.24
CA ASN A 248 -3.68 20.68 3.63
C ASN A 248 -4.47 19.73 4.53
N LEU A 249 -3.94 19.45 5.72
CA LEU A 249 -4.45 18.42 6.61
C LEU A 249 -4.76 19.00 7.99
N GLN A 250 -5.78 18.43 8.65
CA GLN A 250 -5.97 18.53 10.09
C GLN A 250 -6.29 17.14 10.64
N LEU A 251 -5.59 16.72 11.69
CA LEU A 251 -5.91 15.47 12.38
C LEU A 251 -6.85 15.77 13.55
N ALA A 252 -8.06 15.18 13.51
CA ALA A 252 -9.10 15.36 14.51
C ALA A 252 -9.37 14.06 15.26
N LYS A 253 -9.53 14.14 16.57
CA LYS A 253 -10.01 13.06 17.45
C LYS A 253 -11.48 12.73 17.19
N PRO A 254 -12.00 11.59 17.71
CA PRO A 254 -13.41 11.24 17.60
C PRO A 254 -14.38 12.31 18.17
N ASP A 255 -13.94 13.09 19.16
CA ASP A 255 -14.71 14.20 19.75
C ASP A 255 -14.61 15.49 18.94
N GLY A 256 -13.91 15.50 17.81
CA GLY A 256 -13.70 16.66 16.95
C GLY A 256 -12.50 17.54 17.32
N THR A 257 -11.80 17.28 18.43
CA THR A 257 -10.61 18.04 18.85
C THR A 257 -9.49 17.91 17.82
N ILE A 258 -8.99 19.04 17.30
CA ILE A 258 -7.85 19.08 16.39
C ILE A 258 -6.55 18.89 17.17
N VAL A 259 -5.81 17.87 16.86
CA VAL A 259 -4.50 17.60 17.48
C VAL A 259 -3.34 18.15 16.68
N LYS A 260 -3.53 18.41 15.39
CA LYS A 260 -2.54 19.06 14.51
C LYS A 260 -3.17 19.54 13.22
N GLY A 261 -2.58 20.60 12.66
CA GLY A 261 -2.97 21.20 11.40
C GLY A 261 -3.95 22.38 11.59
N GLU A 262 -3.95 23.26 10.62
CA GLU A 262 -4.72 24.50 10.62
C GLU A 262 -5.77 24.49 9.51
N GLU A 263 -6.90 25.12 9.77
CA GLU A 263 -7.91 25.42 8.75
C GLU A 263 -7.38 26.50 7.80
N ILE A 264 -7.60 26.32 6.50
CA ILE A 264 -7.18 27.30 5.50
C ILE A 264 -8.21 28.41 5.44
N THR A 265 -7.73 29.64 5.62
CA THR A 265 -8.52 30.88 5.62
C THR A 265 -7.82 31.95 4.79
N ASP A 266 -8.38 33.13 4.69
CA ASP A 266 -7.74 34.27 4.00
C ASP A 266 -6.39 34.67 4.63
N THR A 267 -6.18 34.39 5.92
CA THR A 267 -4.94 34.69 6.65
C THR A 267 -4.04 33.46 6.85
N VAL A 268 -4.56 32.25 6.74
CA VAL A 268 -3.83 31.00 6.87
C VAL A 268 -3.81 30.30 5.51
N GLN A 269 -2.72 30.47 4.78
CA GLN A 269 -2.60 29.96 3.39
C GLN A 269 -2.13 28.49 3.29
N SER A 270 -1.64 27.91 4.37
CA SER A 270 -1.17 26.51 4.40
C SER A 270 -1.23 25.96 5.81
N SER A 271 -1.64 24.70 5.94
CA SER A 271 -1.52 23.96 7.20
C SER A 271 -0.05 23.55 7.45
N SER A 272 0.30 23.38 8.73
CA SER A 272 1.62 22.88 9.16
C SER A 272 1.86 21.42 8.74
N ILE A 273 0.78 20.68 8.48
CA ILE A 273 0.83 19.32 7.93
C ILE A 273 0.08 19.28 6.60
N PHE A 274 0.70 18.67 5.59
CA PHE A 274 0.12 18.59 4.25
C PHE A 274 0.77 17.47 3.44
N PHE A 275 0.09 17.01 2.40
CA PHE A 275 0.70 16.19 1.34
C PHE A 275 0.87 17.01 0.06
N GLU A 276 1.79 16.58 -0.78
CA GLU A 276 2.04 17.13 -2.11
C GLU A 276 1.79 16.07 -3.16
N ILE A 277 1.05 16.44 -4.21
CA ILE A 277 0.81 15.63 -5.40
C ILE A 277 0.93 16.49 -6.67
N GLU A 278 1.12 15.83 -7.81
CA GLU A 278 1.19 16.49 -9.12
C GLU A 278 0.64 15.58 -10.20
#